data_fa45b3ee35a104a34e3171e5fc781acd
#
_entry.id   fa45b3ee35a104a34e3171e5fc781acd
#
_cell.length_a   1.000
_cell.length_b   1.000
_cell.length_c   1.000
_cell.angle_alpha   90.00
_cell.angle_beta   90.00
_cell.angle_gamma   90.00
#
_symmetry.space_group_name_H-M   'P 1'
#
loop_
_entity.id
_entity.type
_entity.pdbx_description
1 polymer ?
#
loop_
_entity_poly.entity_id
_entity_poly.type
_entity_poly.pdbx_seq_one_letter_code
_entity_poly.pdbx_strand_id
1 'polypeptide(L)'
;YRGTACRVRIKEFRDAPEQMQYLLHRLKGRSTQETCAILFRTNLAMQSVAARLGREGIPYVMKEKTRNIYEHFIVQDIMSYLRIAAGTAERIDFLRVINKPFRNISREAFGKHVSLQALEDYYSMKNNDYSADCNRKACEAIRLWKRQMEFVKNAEPKLAVTFVCKACGYERYLRQRANVENSEKTQEWEEILNYIVEEAGHFKTAKEWQEAQEAFGEQLRKGVARESGDNAQAADGAVRLLT
;
A
#
# COMPACT_ATOMS: atom_id res chain seq x y z
N TYR A 1 -9.83 -39.56 12.71
CA TYR A 1 -8.40 -39.26 12.90
C TYR A 1 -7.59 -40.52 12.51
N ARG A 2 -7.06 -40.51 11.30
CA ARG A 2 -6.03 -41.49 10.91
C ARG A 2 -4.70 -40.75 10.89
N GLY A 3 -4.05 -40.60 12.03
CA GLY A 3 -2.82 -39.83 12.19
C GLY A 3 -1.63 -40.75 12.42
N THR A 4 -0.80 -40.94 11.43
CA THR A 4 0.63 -41.09 11.66
C THR A 4 1.10 -39.82 12.37
N ALA A 5 1.73 -39.99 13.54
CA ALA A 5 2.23 -38.88 14.35
C ALA A 5 3.17 -37.99 13.53
N CYS A 6 2.67 -36.84 13.04
CA CYS A 6 3.49 -35.91 12.30
C CYS A 6 4.30 -35.09 13.32
N ARG A 7 5.64 -35.13 13.21
CA ARG A 7 6.51 -34.32 14.07
C ARG A 7 6.33 -32.86 13.75
N VAL A 8 5.90 -32.07 14.73
CA VAL A 8 5.94 -30.60 14.67
C VAL A 8 7.41 -30.15 14.59
N ARG A 9 7.70 -29.28 13.64
CA ARG A 9 9.03 -28.66 13.48
C ARG A 9 8.89 -27.18 13.71
N ILE A 10 9.69 -26.64 14.60
CA ILE A 10 9.83 -25.20 14.85
C ILE A 10 11.07 -24.72 14.13
N LYS A 11 10.97 -23.59 13.43
CA LYS A 11 12.09 -22.96 12.75
C LYS A 11 12.05 -21.47 13.01
N GLU A 12 13.18 -20.93 13.39
CA GLU A 12 13.39 -19.48 13.61
C GLU A 12 14.09 -18.88 12.40
N PHE A 13 13.75 -17.65 12.06
CA PHE A 13 14.33 -16.87 10.97
C PHE A 13 14.81 -15.54 11.50
N ARG A 14 15.88 -14.99 10.92
CA ARG A 14 16.40 -13.68 11.27
C ARG A 14 15.46 -12.54 10.92
N ASP A 15 14.76 -12.69 9.80
CA ASP A 15 13.88 -11.67 9.23
C ASP A 15 12.79 -12.27 8.34
N ALA A 16 11.83 -11.44 7.95
CA ALA A 16 10.75 -11.84 7.07
C ALA A 16 11.20 -12.26 5.65
N PRO A 17 12.21 -11.62 5.02
CA PRO A 17 12.77 -12.08 3.76
C PRO A 17 13.32 -13.52 3.81
N GLU A 18 14.07 -13.89 4.84
CA GLU A 18 14.60 -15.26 5.01
C GLU A 18 13.45 -16.26 5.18
N GLN A 19 12.43 -15.91 5.98
CA GLN A 19 11.23 -16.73 6.15
C GLN A 19 10.51 -16.94 4.81
N MET A 20 10.37 -15.89 4.01
CA MET A 20 9.71 -15.95 2.70
C MET A 20 10.50 -16.83 1.72
N GLN A 21 11.82 -16.68 1.66
CA GLN A 21 12.66 -17.53 0.80
C GLN A 21 12.53 -19.00 1.16
N TYR A 22 12.57 -19.32 2.46
CA TYR A 22 12.35 -20.70 2.92
C TYR A 22 10.98 -21.22 2.52
N LEU A 23 9.92 -20.44 2.69
CA LEU A 23 8.57 -20.81 2.31
C LEU A 23 8.47 -21.11 0.80
N LEU A 24 8.99 -20.20 -0.05
CA LEU A 24 9.00 -20.39 -1.50
C LEU A 24 9.78 -21.63 -1.93
N HIS A 25 10.95 -21.87 -1.32
CA HIS A 25 11.73 -23.08 -1.60
C HIS A 25 10.95 -24.34 -1.28
N ARG A 26 10.28 -24.39 -0.13
CA ARG A 26 9.43 -25.52 0.28
C ARG A 26 8.25 -25.75 -0.67
N LEU A 27 7.60 -24.67 -1.11
CA LEU A 27 6.45 -24.74 -2.00
C LEU A 27 6.84 -25.17 -3.43
N LYS A 28 7.99 -24.71 -3.94
CA LYS A 28 8.51 -25.11 -5.26
C LYS A 28 8.96 -26.57 -5.31
N GLY A 29 9.46 -27.11 -4.19
CA GLY A 29 9.87 -28.52 -4.08
C GLY A 29 8.74 -29.49 -3.75
N ARG A 30 7.50 -29.03 -3.64
CA ARG A 30 6.32 -29.84 -3.30
C ARG A 30 5.78 -30.62 -4.50
N SER A 31 5.27 -31.82 -4.27
CA SER A 31 4.45 -32.54 -5.25
C SER A 31 3.10 -31.83 -5.42
N THR A 32 2.58 -31.75 -6.65
CA THR A 32 1.25 -31.17 -6.95
C THR A 32 0.10 -31.94 -6.30
N GLN A 33 0.34 -33.19 -5.90
CA GLN A 33 -0.66 -34.02 -5.20
C GLN A 33 -0.72 -33.75 -3.67
N GLU A 34 0.27 -33.04 -3.11
CA GLU A 34 0.28 -32.71 -1.68
C GLU A 34 -0.62 -31.52 -1.39
N THR A 35 -1.57 -31.70 -0.47
CA THR A 35 -2.36 -30.56 0.08
C THR A 35 -1.49 -29.72 1.00
N CYS A 36 -1.42 -28.42 0.76
CA CYS A 36 -0.68 -27.48 1.58
C CYS A 36 -1.59 -26.36 2.05
N ALA A 37 -1.54 -26.07 3.36
CA ALA A 37 -2.22 -24.91 3.93
C ALA A 37 -1.21 -24.07 4.73
N ILE A 38 -1.34 -22.75 4.65
CA ILE A 38 -0.55 -21.81 5.43
C ILE A 38 -1.53 -21.00 6.28
N LEU A 39 -1.32 -21.01 7.60
CA LEU A 39 -2.11 -20.24 8.54
C LEU A 39 -1.39 -18.96 8.94
N PHE A 40 -2.12 -17.88 8.95
CA PHE A 40 -1.62 -16.54 9.30
C PHE A 40 -2.38 -16.00 10.51
N ARG A 41 -1.71 -15.15 11.26
CA ARG A 41 -2.35 -14.43 12.37
C ARG A 41 -3.12 -13.20 11.88
N THR A 42 -2.71 -12.57 10.78
CA THR A 42 -3.29 -11.35 10.25
C THR A 42 -3.54 -11.43 8.74
N ASN A 43 -4.57 -10.73 8.28
CA ASN A 43 -4.88 -10.61 6.86
C ASN A 43 -3.75 -9.93 6.07
N LEU A 44 -3.02 -8.99 6.69
CA LEU A 44 -1.88 -8.30 6.06
C LEU A 44 -0.76 -9.29 5.73
N ALA A 45 -0.39 -10.15 6.68
CA ALA A 45 0.64 -11.18 6.46
C ALA A 45 0.22 -12.18 5.37
N MET A 46 -1.06 -12.59 5.36
CA MET A 46 -1.61 -13.47 4.32
C MET A 46 -1.53 -12.83 2.94
N GLN A 47 -1.93 -11.55 2.79
CA GLN A 47 -1.88 -10.85 1.49
C GLN A 47 -0.45 -10.62 1.01
N SER A 48 0.50 -10.36 1.91
CA SER A 48 1.92 -10.27 1.59
C SER A 48 2.44 -11.57 0.94
N VAL A 49 2.10 -12.70 1.55
CA VAL A 49 2.46 -14.02 0.98
C VAL A 49 1.72 -14.29 -0.33
N ALA A 50 0.42 -13.98 -0.42
CA ALA A 50 -0.37 -14.14 -1.64
C ALA A 50 0.21 -13.34 -2.81
N ALA A 51 0.56 -12.07 -2.61
CA ALA A 51 1.20 -11.24 -3.61
C ALA A 51 2.54 -11.84 -4.08
N ARG A 52 3.33 -12.38 -3.16
CA ARG A 52 4.59 -13.03 -3.50
C ARG A 52 4.39 -14.34 -4.27
N LEU A 53 3.45 -15.20 -3.87
CA LEU A 53 3.11 -16.42 -4.59
C LEU A 53 2.64 -16.13 -6.01
N GLY A 54 1.82 -15.07 -6.19
CA GLY A 54 1.38 -14.62 -7.51
C GLY A 54 2.55 -14.22 -8.42
N ARG A 55 3.53 -13.48 -7.91
CA ARG A 55 4.75 -13.12 -8.66
C ARG A 55 5.61 -14.32 -9.04
N GLU A 56 5.65 -15.35 -8.19
CA GLU A 56 6.39 -16.58 -8.44
C GLU A 56 5.61 -17.62 -9.27
N GLY A 57 4.38 -17.29 -9.69
CA GLY A 57 3.52 -18.19 -10.46
C GLY A 57 3.03 -19.43 -9.69
N ILE A 58 3.08 -19.39 -8.35
CA ILE A 58 2.62 -20.50 -7.50
C ILE A 58 1.11 -20.35 -7.27
N PRO A 59 0.28 -21.33 -7.69
CA PRO A 59 -1.17 -21.25 -7.53
C PRO A 59 -1.56 -21.29 -6.04
N TYR A 60 -2.46 -20.40 -5.65
CA TYR A 60 -2.98 -20.32 -4.29
C TYR A 60 -4.49 -20.01 -4.27
N VAL A 61 -5.14 -20.34 -3.16
CA VAL A 61 -6.54 -20.05 -2.87
C VAL A 61 -6.62 -19.39 -1.48
N MET A 62 -7.36 -18.30 -1.39
CA MET A 62 -7.67 -17.64 -0.12
C MET A 62 -9.11 -18.01 0.26
N LYS A 63 -9.30 -18.62 1.43
CA LYS A 63 -10.62 -19.14 1.85
C LYS A 63 -11.58 -18.05 2.33
N GLU A 64 -11.07 -16.89 2.76
CA GLU A 64 -11.89 -15.83 3.31
C GLU A 64 -11.94 -14.62 2.38
N LYS A 65 -13.09 -13.93 2.38
CA LYS A 65 -13.30 -12.67 1.68
C LYS A 65 -12.47 -11.57 2.35
N THR A 66 -11.21 -11.47 1.99
CA THR A 66 -10.26 -10.54 2.58
C THR A 66 -10.34 -9.18 1.89
N ARG A 67 -10.44 -8.11 2.70
CA ARG A 67 -10.41 -6.74 2.16
C ARG A 67 -9.05 -6.49 1.52
N ASN A 68 -9.03 -6.07 0.26
CA ASN A 68 -7.80 -5.77 -0.48
C ASN A 68 -7.00 -4.67 0.24
N ILE A 69 -5.76 -4.95 0.61
CA ILE A 69 -4.88 -3.98 1.29
C ILE A 69 -4.65 -2.72 0.44
N TYR A 70 -4.63 -2.85 -0.87
CA TYR A 70 -4.44 -1.72 -1.79
C TYR A 70 -5.65 -0.75 -1.82
N GLU A 71 -6.81 -1.16 -1.29
CA GLU A 71 -7.96 -0.27 -1.05
C GLU A 71 -7.86 0.47 0.28
N HIS A 72 -6.89 0.12 1.13
CA HIS A 72 -6.71 0.80 2.41
C HIS A 72 -6.30 2.26 2.20
N PHE A 73 -6.84 3.19 3.01
CA PHE A 73 -6.65 4.63 2.81
C PHE A 73 -5.18 5.05 2.82
N ILE A 74 -4.33 4.41 3.61
CA ILE A 74 -2.88 4.68 3.67
C ILE A 74 -2.25 4.41 2.30
N VAL A 75 -2.55 3.25 1.70
CA VAL A 75 -2.02 2.89 0.37
C VAL A 75 -2.50 3.86 -0.68
N GLN A 76 -3.78 4.17 -0.65
CA GLN A 76 -4.38 5.12 -1.60
C GLN A 76 -3.80 6.54 -1.44
N ASP A 77 -3.49 6.97 -0.22
CA ASP A 77 -2.81 8.25 0.02
C ASP A 77 -1.39 8.24 -0.59
N ILE A 78 -0.60 7.18 -0.36
CA ILE A 78 0.74 7.03 -0.94
C ILE A 78 0.67 7.01 -2.47
N MET A 79 -0.25 6.24 -3.06
CA MET A 79 -0.43 6.21 -4.51
C MET A 79 -0.82 7.57 -5.08
N SER A 80 -1.63 8.37 -4.35
CA SER A 80 -1.94 9.73 -4.76
C SER A 80 -0.70 10.64 -4.78
N TYR A 81 0.21 10.49 -3.81
CA TYR A 81 1.50 11.19 -3.84
C TYR A 81 2.33 10.80 -5.07
N LEU A 82 2.41 9.51 -5.38
CA LEU A 82 3.16 9.03 -6.55
C LEU A 82 2.56 9.54 -7.86
N ARG A 83 1.22 9.54 -8.00
CA ARG A 83 0.54 10.10 -9.19
C ARG A 83 0.74 11.60 -9.32
N ILE A 84 0.73 12.35 -8.21
CA ILE A 84 1.02 13.79 -8.21
C ILE A 84 2.46 14.02 -8.67
N ALA A 85 3.42 13.26 -8.20
CA ALA A 85 4.81 13.36 -8.61
C ALA A 85 5.00 13.01 -10.08
N ALA A 86 4.33 11.97 -10.58
CA ALA A 86 4.37 11.56 -11.98
C ALA A 86 3.64 12.51 -12.93
N GLY A 87 2.81 13.44 -12.42
CA GLY A 87 1.99 14.33 -13.22
C GLY A 87 0.74 13.68 -13.83
N THR A 88 0.35 12.51 -13.35
CA THR A 88 -0.82 11.75 -13.80
C THR A 88 -2.01 11.84 -12.82
N ALA A 89 -1.87 12.65 -11.77
CA ALA A 89 -2.87 12.79 -10.73
C ALA A 89 -4.14 13.48 -11.21
N GLU A 90 -5.26 12.97 -10.77
CA GLU A 90 -6.57 13.59 -10.91
C GLU A 90 -6.90 14.49 -9.71
N ARG A 91 -7.99 15.26 -9.80
CA ARG A 91 -8.48 16.10 -8.71
C ARG A 91 -8.66 15.33 -7.39
N ILE A 92 -9.12 14.09 -7.46
CA ILE A 92 -9.34 13.24 -6.28
C ILE A 92 -8.05 12.95 -5.53
N ASP A 93 -6.93 12.77 -6.25
CA ASP A 93 -5.62 12.54 -5.64
C ASP A 93 -5.15 13.73 -4.82
N PHE A 94 -5.27 14.92 -5.38
CA PHE A 94 -4.94 16.17 -4.67
C PHE A 94 -5.81 16.33 -3.43
N LEU A 95 -7.13 16.20 -3.56
CA LEU A 95 -8.07 16.32 -2.44
C LEU A 95 -7.81 15.31 -1.33
N ARG A 96 -7.31 14.13 -1.69
CA ARG A 96 -6.98 13.07 -0.77
C ARG A 96 -5.80 13.44 0.15
N VAL A 97 -4.76 14.07 -0.39
CA VAL A 97 -3.49 14.29 0.33
C VAL A 97 -3.14 15.75 0.62
N ILE A 98 -3.97 16.70 0.20
CA ILE A 98 -3.70 18.14 0.27
C ILE A 98 -3.24 18.62 1.65
N ASN A 99 -3.85 18.12 2.71
CA ASN A 99 -3.54 18.43 4.10
C ASN A 99 -3.11 17.17 4.90
N LYS A 100 -2.35 16.29 4.27
CA LYS A 100 -1.75 15.10 4.90
C LYS A 100 -0.24 15.03 4.59
N PRO A 101 0.65 15.71 5.35
CA PRO A 101 0.42 16.49 6.57
C PRO A 101 -0.30 17.82 6.31
N PHE A 102 -0.69 18.47 7.40
CA PHE A 102 -1.38 19.76 7.35
C PHE A 102 -0.55 20.85 6.67
N ARG A 103 -1.12 21.49 5.64
CA ARG A 103 -0.48 22.54 4.83
C ARG A 103 -1.28 23.83 4.77
N ASN A 104 -2.41 23.90 5.46
CA ASN A 104 -3.32 25.04 5.45
C ASN A 104 -3.83 25.41 4.05
N ILE A 105 -4.08 24.40 3.22
CA ILE A 105 -4.58 24.59 1.84
C ILE A 105 -6.10 24.32 1.84
N SER A 106 -6.87 25.34 1.40
CA SER A 106 -8.33 25.20 1.24
C SER A 106 -8.68 24.36 0.02
N ARG A 107 -9.76 23.59 0.13
CA ARG A 107 -10.35 22.86 -1.01
C ARG A 107 -10.89 23.78 -2.10
N GLU A 108 -11.22 25.01 -1.75
CA GLU A 108 -11.69 26.05 -2.69
C GLU A 108 -10.59 26.53 -3.65
N ALA A 109 -9.31 26.32 -3.28
CA ALA A 109 -8.19 26.63 -4.16
C ALA A 109 -8.14 25.77 -5.43
N PHE A 110 -8.93 24.68 -5.47
CA PHE A 110 -9.00 23.81 -6.64
C PHE A 110 -10.01 24.32 -7.66
N GLY A 111 -9.51 25.00 -8.70
CA GLY A 111 -10.27 25.36 -9.89
C GLY A 111 -10.57 24.14 -10.81
N LYS A 112 -10.81 24.43 -12.09
CA LYS A 112 -11.04 23.41 -13.12
C LYS A 112 -9.78 22.58 -13.39
N HIS A 113 -8.60 23.20 -13.36
CA HIS A 113 -7.31 22.55 -13.55
C HIS A 113 -6.61 22.45 -12.21
N VAL A 114 -6.26 21.24 -11.82
CA VAL A 114 -5.61 20.96 -10.55
C VAL A 114 -4.15 20.61 -10.80
N SER A 115 -3.26 21.48 -10.31
CA SER A 115 -1.81 21.21 -10.28
C SER A 115 -1.18 21.97 -9.11
N LEU A 116 0.02 21.57 -8.72
CA LEU A 116 0.76 22.29 -7.67
C LEU A 116 1.07 23.74 -8.10
N GLN A 117 1.26 23.99 -9.41
CA GLN A 117 1.46 25.34 -9.93
C GLN A 117 0.18 26.17 -9.80
N ALA A 118 -0.97 25.64 -10.21
CA ALA A 118 -2.24 26.34 -10.08
C ALA A 118 -2.59 26.68 -8.62
N LEU A 119 -2.25 25.80 -7.67
CA LEU A 119 -2.39 26.08 -6.24
C LEU A 119 -1.47 27.23 -5.78
N GLU A 120 -0.21 27.23 -6.23
CA GLU A 120 0.73 28.31 -5.90
C GLU A 120 0.23 29.65 -6.45
N ASP A 121 -0.21 29.67 -7.71
CA ASP A 121 -0.75 30.87 -8.36
C ASP A 121 -1.98 31.42 -7.63
N TYR A 122 -2.91 30.52 -7.22
CA TYR A 122 -4.10 30.91 -6.45
C TYR A 122 -3.75 31.65 -5.16
N TYR A 123 -2.81 31.13 -4.37
CA TYR A 123 -2.42 31.76 -3.11
C TYR A 123 -1.54 32.99 -3.31
N SER A 124 -0.75 33.05 -4.39
CA SER A 124 0.08 34.21 -4.73
C SER A 124 -0.76 35.41 -5.19
N MET A 125 -1.90 35.17 -5.85
CA MET A 125 -2.81 36.23 -6.32
C MET A 125 -3.76 36.75 -5.23
N LYS A 126 -3.94 36.03 -4.14
CA LYS A 126 -4.88 36.36 -3.07
C LYS A 126 -4.25 37.30 -2.05
N ASN A 127 -3.97 38.53 -2.47
CA ASN A 127 -3.42 39.61 -1.64
C ASN A 127 -4.50 40.34 -0.82
N ASN A 128 -5.22 39.61 0.06
CA ASN A 128 -6.15 40.25 0.99
C ASN A 128 -5.48 40.43 2.36
N ASP A 129 -5.46 41.63 2.90
CA ASP A 129 -4.75 42.03 4.12
C ASP A 129 -5.01 41.15 5.36
N TYR A 130 -6.21 40.61 5.51
CA TYR A 130 -6.59 39.75 6.67
C TYR A 130 -6.06 38.33 6.60
N SER A 131 -5.67 37.82 5.44
CA SER A 131 -5.22 36.43 5.23
C SER A 131 -3.78 36.34 4.70
N ALA A 132 -3.06 37.46 4.63
CA ALA A 132 -1.73 37.51 4.00
C ALA A 132 -0.73 36.53 4.62
N ASP A 133 -0.71 36.39 5.96
CA ASP A 133 0.19 35.43 6.63
C ASP A 133 -0.20 33.96 6.36
N CYS A 134 -1.50 33.66 6.35
CA CYS A 134 -2.00 32.33 6.01
C CYS A 134 -1.70 32.00 4.55
N ASN A 135 -1.88 32.94 3.63
CA ASN A 135 -1.59 32.75 2.20
C ASN A 135 -0.08 32.56 1.97
N ARG A 136 0.76 33.35 2.65
CA ARG A 136 2.22 33.17 2.61
C ARG A 136 2.65 31.79 3.08
N LYS A 137 2.14 31.32 4.23
CA LYS A 137 2.42 29.97 4.76
C LYS A 137 1.95 28.87 3.82
N ALA A 138 0.78 29.03 3.20
CA ALA A 138 0.28 28.10 2.19
C ALA A 138 1.20 28.07 0.96
N CYS A 139 1.63 29.20 0.44
CA CYS A 139 2.58 29.29 -0.67
C CYS A 139 3.92 28.60 -0.34
N GLU A 140 4.47 28.84 0.83
CA GLU A 140 5.71 28.20 1.29
C GLU A 140 5.55 26.68 1.37
N ALA A 141 4.43 26.19 1.91
CA ALA A 141 4.12 24.78 2.00
C ALA A 141 3.94 24.15 0.60
N ILE A 142 3.30 24.84 -0.35
CA ILE A 142 3.13 24.36 -1.73
C ILE A 142 4.48 24.31 -2.44
N ARG A 143 5.34 25.33 -2.29
CA ARG A 143 6.69 25.32 -2.86
C ARG A 143 7.56 24.20 -2.33
N LEU A 144 7.46 23.92 -1.02
CA LEU A 144 8.12 22.77 -0.42
C LEU A 144 7.57 21.47 -1.03
N TRP A 145 6.25 21.36 -1.13
CA TRP A 145 5.59 20.16 -1.70
C TRP A 145 5.99 19.93 -3.16
N LYS A 146 6.10 20.99 -3.98
CA LYS A 146 6.62 20.89 -5.37
C LYS A 146 8.02 20.29 -5.41
N ARG A 147 8.95 20.81 -4.58
CA ARG A 147 10.32 20.26 -4.50
C ARG A 147 10.34 18.80 -4.04
N GLN A 148 9.49 18.46 -3.08
CA GLN A 148 9.35 17.07 -2.62
C GLN A 148 8.84 16.15 -3.73
N MET A 149 7.85 16.59 -4.52
CA MET A 149 7.30 15.80 -5.62
C MET A 149 8.31 15.65 -6.77
N GLU A 150 9.14 16.63 -7.02
CA GLU A 150 10.23 16.50 -7.99
C GLU A 150 11.26 15.43 -7.57
N PHE A 151 11.59 15.34 -6.29
CA PHE A 151 12.42 14.24 -5.77
C PHE A 151 11.72 12.89 -5.94
N VAL A 152 10.45 12.78 -5.53
CA VAL A 152 9.65 11.53 -5.61
C VAL A 152 9.55 11.04 -7.06
N LYS A 153 9.40 11.95 -8.02
CA LYS A 153 9.31 11.64 -9.45
C LYS A 153 10.53 10.89 -9.99
N ASN A 154 11.72 11.26 -9.51
CA ASN A 154 12.98 10.74 -10.00
C ASN A 154 13.56 9.58 -9.16
N ALA A 155 12.91 9.24 -8.04
CA ALA A 155 13.35 8.20 -7.13
C ALA A 155 12.78 6.83 -7.51
N GLU A 156 13.52 5.76 -7.19
CA GLU A 156 13.00 4.39 -7.24
C GLU A 156 11.82 4.23 -6.28
N PRO A 157 10.85 3.34 -6.56
CA PRO A 157 9.61 3.23 -5.79
C PRO A 157 9.79 3.09 -4.27
N LYS A 158 10.71 2.24 -3.81
CA LYS A 158 11.00 2.09 -2.36
C LYS A 158 11.48 3.39 -1.74
N LEU A 159 12.41 4.08 -2.42
CA LEU A 159 12.94 5.36 -1.94
C LEU A 159 11.87 6.45 -1.99
N ALA A 160 11.07 6.51 -3.06
CA ALA A 160 9.96 7.45 -3.22
C ALA A 160 8.95 7.32 -2.08
N VAL A 161 8.50 6.09 -1.78
CA VAL A 161 7.55 5.82 -0.68
C VAL A 161 8.17 6.16 0.67
N THR A 162 9.41 5.75 0.91
CA THR A 162 10.14 6.09 2.15
C THR A 162 10.24 7.61 2.34
N PHE A 163 10.53 8.34 1.27
CA PHE A 163 10.61 9.80 1.29
C PHE A 163 9.25 10.44 1.61
N VAL A 164 8.16 9.96 1.00
CA VAL A 164 6.80 10.42 1.32
C VAL A 164 6.48 10.17 2.81
N CYS A 165 6.79 9.00 3.33
CA CYS A 165 6.54 8.65 4.73
C CYS A 165 7.33 9.56 5.68
N LYS A 166 8.64 9.68 5.47
CA LYS A 166 9.56 10.35 6.40
C LYS A 166 9.71 11.86 6.12
N ALA A 167 10.18 12.22 4.93
CA ALA A 167 10.54 13.60 4.58
C ALA A 167 9.32 14.47 4.25
N CYS A 168 8.28 13.93 3.60
CA CYS A 168 7.03 14.67 3.43
C CYS A 168 6.18 14.70 4.71
N GLY A 169 6.52 13.92 5.74
CA GLY A 169 5.87 13.95 7.05
C GLY A 169 4.57 13.16 7.14
N TYR A 170 4.28 12.26 6.20
CA TYR A 170 3.03 11.49 6.19
C TYR A 170 2.92 10.54 7.39
N GLU A 171 4.02 9.88 7.78
CA GLU A 171 4.04 9.03 8.98
C GLU A 171 3.74 9.81 10.27
N ARG A 172 4.31 11.03 10.41
CA ARG A 172 4.00 11.90 11.54
C ARG A 172 2.52 12.26 11.58
N TYR A 173 1.93 12.56 10.42
CA TYR A 173 0.50 12.82 10.30
C TYR A 173 -0.34 11.62 10.77
N LEU A 174 0.02 10.40 10.36
CA LEU A 174 -0.68 9.18 10.77
C LEU A 174 -0.58 8.95 12.27
N ARG A 175 0.61 9.10 12.87
CA ARG A 175 0.79 8.97 14.32
C ARG A 175 -0.06 9.99 15.10
N GLN A 176 -0.09 11.23 14.66
CA GLN A 176 -0.93 12.25 15.29
C GLN A 176 -2.41 11.89 15.21
N ARG A 177 -2.86 11.40 14.06
CA ARG A 177 -4.23 10.97 13.86
C ARG A 177 -4.58 9.72 14.69
N ALA A 178 -3.71 8.73 14.74
CA ALA A 178 -3.91 7.50 15.52
C ALA A 178 -4.03 7.80 17.02
N ASN A 179 -3.20 8.69 17.56
CA ASN A 179 -3.24 9.10 18.97
C ASN A 179 -4.58 9.74 19.36
N VAL A 180 -5.25 10.41 18.42
CA VAL A 180 -6.58 11.01 18.66
C VAL A 180 -7.68 9.96 18.56
N GLU A 181 -7.56 8.98 17.63
CA GLU A 181 -8.60 7.99 17.39
C GLU A 181 -8.50 6.78 18.36
N ASN A 182 -7.36 6.13 18.43
CA ASN A 182 -7.06 4.99 19.31
C ASN A 182 -5.58 4.57 19.15
N SER A 183 -4.87 4.32 20.26
CA SER A 183 -3.47 3.90 20.25
C SER A 183 -3.21 2.56 19.54
N GLU A 184 -4.17 1.63 19.54
CA GLU A 184 -4.07 0.34 18.85
C GLU A 184 -3.90 0.50 17.33
N LYS A 185 -4.50 1.52 16.72
CA LYS A 185 -4.36 1.82 15.29
C LYS A 185 -2.96 2.25 14.90
N THR A 186 -2.17 2.75 15.83
CA THR A 186 -0.79 3.18 15.56
C THR A 186 0.05 2.01 15.07
N GLN A 187 -0.02 0.87 15.74
CA GLN A 187 0.73 -0.32 15.37
C GLN A 187 0.26 -0.88 14.02
N GLU A 188 -1.06 -1.00 13.82
CA GLU A 188 -1.63 -1.46 12.55
C GLU A 188 -1.18 -0.59 11.37
N TRP A 189 -1.22 0.73 11.52
CA TRP A 189 -0.85 1.65 10.44
C TRP A 189 0.66 1.66 10.17
N GLU A 190 1.49 1.47 11.21
CA GLU A 190 2.94 1.29 11.04
C GLU A 190 3.27 -0.02 10.31
N GLU A 191 2.58 -1.11 10.62
CA GLU A 191 2.72 -2.39 9.90
C GLU A 191 2.35 -2.25 8.42
N ILE A 192 1.25 -1.52 8.11
CA ILE A 192 0.84 -1.25 6.72
C ILE A 192 1.90 -0.40 6.00
N LEU A 193 2.43 0.65 6.62
CA LEU A 193 3.47 1.48 6.02
C LEU A 193 4.74 0.66 5.72
N ASN A 194 5.18 -0.16 6.67
CA ASN A 194 6.34 -1.01 6.48
C ASN A 194 6.13 -2.01 5.34
N TYR A 195 4.95 -2.63 5.29
CA TYR A 195 4.58 -3.52 4.19
C TYR A 195 4.67 -2.82 2.83
N ILE A 196 4.12 -1.61 2.71
CA ILE A 196 4.09 -0.87 1.43
C ILE A 196 5.50 -0.45 1.00
N VAL A 197 6.35 -0.03 1.94
CA VAL A 197 7.75 0.33 1.66
C VAL A 197 8.52 -0.89 1.12
N GLU A 198 8.36 -2.05 1.75
CA GLU A 198 9.01 -3.28 1.28
C GLU A 198 8.43 -3.76 -0.05
N GLU A 199 7.12 -3.71 -0.22
CA GLU A 199 6.44 -4.10 -1.45
C GLU A 199 6.87 -3.24 -2.64
N ALA A 200 6.97 -1.92 -2.46
CA ALA A 200 7.46 -0.99 -3.48
C ALA A 200 8.87 -1.34 -3.97
N GLY A 201 9.71 -1.92 -3.12
CA GLY A 201 11.07 -2.33 -3.47
C GLY A 201 11.17 -3.51 -4.45
N HIS A 202 10.07 -4.17 -4.76
CA HIS A 202 10.02 -5.24 -5.75
C HIS A 202 9.81 -4.75 -7.19
N PHE A 203 9.57 -3.46 -7.38
CA PHE A 203 9.25 -2.85 -8.67
C PHE A 203 10.30 -1.80 -9.05
N LYS A 204 10.55 -1.67 -10.35
CA LYS A 204 11.47 -0.66 -10.88
C LYS A 204 10.82 0.70 -11.04
N THR A 205 9.52 0.72 -11.31
CA THR A 205 8.76 1.95 -11.52
C THR A 205 7.45 1.96 -10.74
N ALA A 206 6.96 3.15 -10.39
CA ALA A 206 5.65 3.31 -9.73
C ALA A 206 4.50 2.80 -10.63
N LYS A 207 4.65 2.87 -11.95
CA LYS A 207 3.67 2.37 -12.91
C LYS A 207 3.57 0.84 -12.87
N GLU A 208 4.69 0.12 -12.91
CA GLU A 208 4.72 -1.34 -12.75
C GLU A 208 4.07 -1.76 -11.44
N TRP A 209 4.33 -1.03 -10.35
CA TRP A 209 3.70 -1.32 -9.07
C TRP A 209 2.19 -1.10 -9.10
N GLN A 210 1.71 -0.02 -9.71
CA GLN A 210 0.28 0.22 -9.86
C GLN A 210 -0.40 -0.88 -10.67
N GLU A 211 0.16 -1.29 -11.80
CA GLU A 211 -0.34 -2.38 -12.63
C GLU A 211 -0.42 -3.70 -11.85
N ALA A 212 0.59 -3.99 -11.02
CA ALA A 212 0.59 -5.17 -10.15
C ALA A 212 -0.51 -5.11 -9.08
N GLN A 213 -0.79 -3.93 -8.51
CA GLN A 213 -1.88 -3.73 -7.55
C GLN A 213 -3.25 -3.99 -8.18
N GLU A 214 -3.46 -3.50 -9.41
CA GLU A 214 -4.71 -3.70 -10.16
C GLU A 214 -4.91 -5.19 -10.48
N ALA A 215 -3.86 -5.86 -10.96
CA ALA A 215 -3.88 -7.31 -11.24
C ALA A 215 -4.18 -8.13 -9.98
N PHE A 216 -3.58 -7.78 -8.83
CA PHE A 216 -3.86 -8.43 -7.56
C PHE A 216 -5.31 -8.24 -7.12
N GLY A 217 -5.84 -7.02 -7.25
CA GLY A 217 -7.25 -6.72 -6.96
C GLY A 217 -8.22 -7.53 -7.83
N GLU A 218 -7.90 -7.74 -9.11
CA GLU A 218 -8.68 -8.60 -9.99
C GLU A 218 -8.60 -10.08 -9.60
N GLN A 219 -7.42 -10.56 -9.20
CA GLN A 219 -7.26 -11.94 -8.73
C GLN A 219 -8.09 -12.20 -7.46
N LEU A 220 -8.11 -11.27 -6.51
CA LEU A 220 -8.95 -11.37 -5.32
C LEU A 220 -10.44 -11.44 -5.68
N ARG A 221 -10.90 -10.61 -6.62
CA ARG A 221 -12.31 -10.63 -7.09
C ARG A 221 -12.67 -11.93 -7.78
N LYS A 222 -11.79 -12.47 -8.64
CA LYS A 222 -12.00 -13.75 -9.34
C LYS A 222 -11.96 -14.93 -8.38
N GLY A 223 -11.11 -14.90 -7.36
CA GLY A 223 -11.05 -15.92 -6.29
C GLY A 223 -12.37 -16.03 -5.54
N VAL A 224 -12.95 -14.90 -5.15
CA VAL A 224 -14.26 -14.83 -4.47
C VAL A 224 -15.40 -15.36 -5.37
N ALA A 225 -15.36 -15.06 -6.67
CA ALA A 225 -16.39 -15.54 -7.62
C ALA A 225 -16.34 -17.08 -7.82
N ARG A 226 -15.17 -17.70 -7.71
CA ARG A 226 -15.01 -19.16 -7.81
C ARG A 226 -15.52 -19.91 -6.58
N GLU A 227 -15.43 -19.33 -5.39
CA GLU A 227 -15.96 -19.92 -4.15
C GLU A 227 -17.50 -19.83 -4.04
N SER A 228 -18.12 -18.87 -4.74
CA SER A 228 -19.59 -18.69 -4.75
C SER A 228 -20.33 -19.64 -5.69
N GLY A 229 -19.61 -20.39 -6.51
CA GLY A 229 -20.17 -21.43 -7.39
C GLY A 229 -20.00 -22.81 -6.74
N ASP A 230 -21.03 -23.67 -6.84
CA ASP A 230 -21.12 -25.04 -6.26
C ASP A 230 -20.01 -26.04 -6.70
N ASN A 231 -18.95 -25.61 -7.32
CA ASN A 231 -17.78 -26.39 -7.71
C ASN A 231 -16.51 -25.94 -6.98
N ALA A 232 -16.47 -26.14 -5.67
CA ALA A 232 -15.26 -26.00 -4.84
C ALA A 232 -14.28 -27.17 -5.05
N GLN A 233 -14.01 -27.58 -6.28
CA GLN A 233 -12.77 -28.30 -6.58
C GLN A 233 -11.65 -27.25 -6.65
N ALA A 234 -11.04 -27.00 -5.48
CA ALA A 234 -9.77 -26.28 -5.41
C ALA A 234 -8.85 -26.89 -6.48
N ALA A 235 -8.28 -26.04 -7.36
CA ALA A 235 -7.35 -26.52 -8.38
C ALA A 235 -6.34 -27.45 -7.70
N ASP A 236 -6.26 -28.67 -8.19
CA ASP A 236 -5.40 -29.71 -7.61
C ASP A 236 -3.98 -29.14 -7.50
N GLY A 237 -3.43 -29.12 -6.28
CA GLY A 237 -2.11 -28.57 -6.02
C GLY A 237 -2.03 -27.09 -5.60
N ALA A 238 -3.12 -26.34 -5.49
CA ALA A 238 -3.07 -24.97 -5.00
C ALA A 238 -2.79 -24.88 -3.48
N VAL A 239 -2.03 -23.85 -3.08
CA VAL A 239 -1.75 -23.55 -1.67
C VAL A 239 -2.95 -22.85 -1.05
N ARG A 240 -3.46 -23.35 0.08
CA ARG A 240 -4.56 -22.70 0.81
C ARG A 240 -4.00 -21.69 1.82
N LEU A 241 -4.44 -20.45 1.73
CA LEU A 241 -4.09 -19.38 2.66
C LEU A 241 -5.28 -19.12 3.59
N LEU A 242 -5.04 -19.15 4.90
CA LEU A 242 -6.07 -19.09 5.95
C LEU A 242 -5.65 -18.09 7.04
N THR A 243 -6.61 -17.36 7.64
CA THR A 243 -6.40 -16.53 8.85
C THR A 243 -7.26 -17.02 10.00
#